data_c369f00749f8b0e78da068c7bc1deec0
#
_entry.id   c369f00749f8b0e78da068c7bc1deec0
#
_cell.length_a   1.000
_cell.length_b   1.000
_cell.length_c   1.000
_cell.angle_alpha   90.00
_cell.angle_beta   90.00
_cell.angle_gamma   90.00
#
_symmetry.space_group_name_H-M   'P 1'
#
loop_
_entity.id
_entity.type
_entity.pdbx_description
1 polymer ?
#
loop_
_entity_poly.entity_id
_entity_poly.type
_entity_poly.pdbx_seq_one_letter_code
_entity_poly.pdbx_strand_id
1 'polypeptide(L)'
;MNQISGSKAFQKQVFGKEMRSEFTTCYPEQTRVFDHGLISHELLTLDALARLGTALPASCVEYNPGDLPVGIAPEDVPSNGMTIADTILMIENSASWAVLKNIEQMPEYKALLMSLLEEIRPILESKTGKLLKPQGFLFVSSPNAMTPYHFDPEHNILLQLRGEKCMTVFPAGDEQFAPATLHETYHTGGPRNLVWKDEFLQNGKAHRLVPGKAIFVPVMAPHFVRNGPEPSISLSITWRSDWSFAEADAHALNGWLRQRGYSPNPPGRFPAQNKAKALAWRAMRKLHLTGDMG
;
A
#
# COMPACT_ATOMS: atom_id res chain seq x y z
N MET A 1 -45.47 -10.26 -20.90
CA MET A 1 -44.52 -11.02 -20.08
C MET A 1 -43.21 -11.04 -20.84
N ASN A 2 -42.36 -10.04 -20.62
CA ASN A 2 -41.01 -9.98 -21.17
C ASN A 2 -40.03 -10.30 -20.05
N GLN A 3 -39.41 -11.47 -20.12
CA GLN A 3 -38.31 -11.84 -19.27
C GLN A 3 -37.09 -11.03 -19.71
N ILE A 4 -36.64 -10.12 -18.87
CA ILE A 4 -35.34 -9.46 -18.99
C ILE A 4 -34.30 -10.49 -18.53
N SER A 5 -33.73 -11.20 -19.50
CA SER A 5 -32.58 -12.06 -19.31
C SER A 5 -31.37 -11.16 -19.00
N GLY A 6 -31.09 -10.95 -17.72
CA GLY A 6 -29.88 -10.32 -17.26
C GLY A 6 -28.68 -11.23 -17.53
N SER A 7 -28.03 -11.02 -18.66
CA SER A 7 -26.68 -11.57 -18.95
C SER A 7 -25.73 -11.12 -17.84
N LYS A 8 -25.45 -12.00 -16.87
CA LYS A 8 -24.25 -11.88 -16.05
C LYS A 8 -23.07 -12.10 -17.01
N ALA A 9 -22.54 -11.01 -17.55
CA ALA A 9 -21.24 -11.05 -18.19
C ALA A 9 -20.28 -11.69 -17.20
N PHE A 10 -19.68 -12.82 -17.55
CA PHE A 10 -18.60 -13.45 -16.80
C PHE A 10 -17.47 -12.44 -16.77
N GLN A 11 -17.36 -11.69 -15.67
CA GLN A 11 -16.27 -10.78 -15.45
C GLN A 11 -14.99 -11.65 -15.41
N LYS A 12 -14.13 -11.48 -16.41
CA LYS A 12 -12.90 -12.26 -16.54
C LYS A 12 -12.08 -12.07 -15.25
N GLN A 13 -11.76 -13.16 -14.57
CA GLN A 13 -10.96 -13.10 -13.35
C GLN A 13 -9.65 -12.36 -13.60
N VAL A 14 -9.35 -11.40 -12.76
CA VAL A 14 -8.13 -10.59 -12.84
C VAL A 14 -6.92 -11.39 -12.31
N PHE A 15 -7.12 -12.15 -11.24
CA PHE A 15 -6.11 -13.03 -10.65
C PHE A 15 -6.36 -14.48 -11.09
N GLY A 16 -5.55 -14.97 -12.03
CA GLY A 16 -5.65 -16.34 -12.55
C GLY A 16 -5.38 -17.41 -11.47
N LYS A 17 -5.66 -18.67 -11.79
CA LYS A 17 -5.43 -19.80 -10.88
C LYS A 17 -3.98 -19.89 -10.42
N GLU A 18 -3.04 -19.70 -11.33
CA GLU A 18 -1.59 -19.76 -11.06
C GLU A 18 -1.18 -18.67 -10.05
N MET A 19 -1.58 -17.42 -10.30
CA MET A 19 -1.36 -16.34 -9.35
C MET A 19 -1.89 -16.68 -7.96
N ARG A 20 -3.13 -17.15 -7.84
CA ARG A 20 -3.72 -17.49 -6.53
C ARG A 20 -2.98 -18.65 -5.84
N SER A 21 -2.53 -19.65 -6.60
CA SER A 21 -1.73 -20.75 -6.07
C SER A 21 -0.40 -20.25 -5.51
N GLU A 22 0.34 -19.44 -6.27
CA GLU A 22 1.60 -18.86 -5.84
C GLU A 22 1.41 -17.89 -4.66
N PHE A 23 0.35 -17.08 -4.70
CA PHE A 23 0.02 -16.16 -3.62
C PHE A 23 -0.25 -16.91 -2.31
N THR A 24 -0.90 -18.07 -2.37
CA THR A 24 -1.10 -18.93 -1.21
C THR A 24 0.23 -19.34 -0.57
N THR A 25 1.30 -19.49 -1.33
CA THR A 25 2.60 -19.92 -0.77
C THR A 25 3.38 -18.76 -0.15
N CYS A 26 3.28 -17.55 -0.67
CA CYS A 26 4.08 -16.40 -0.24
C CYS A 26 3.38 -15.49 0.80
N TYR A 27 2.05 -15.42 0.77
CA TYR A 27 1.29 -14.61 1.73
C TYR A 27 1.38 -15.21 3.14
N PRO A 28 1.54 -14.44 4.22
CA PRO A 28 1.61 -12.98 4.25
C PRO A 28 3.04 -12.39 4.33
N GLU A 29 4.11 -13.19 4.23
CA GLU A 29 5.47 -12.78 4.63
C GLU A 29 6.45 -12.57 3.48
N GLN A 30 6.17 -13.10 2.27
CA GLN A 30 7.15 -13.10 1.20
C GLN A 30 6.68 -12.26 0.02
N THR A 31 7.48 -11.27 -0.38
CA THR A 31 7.26 -10.52 -1.61
C THR A 31 7.33 -11.44 -2.83
N ARG A 32 6.36 -11.28 -3.74
CA ARG A 32 6.34 -12.03 -5.00
C ARG A 32 5.65 -11.22 -6.10
N VAL A 33 6.17 -11.38 -7.33
CA VAL A 33 5.58 -10.81 -8.54
C VAL A 33 4.69 -11.85 -9.22
N PHE A 34 3.54 -11.41 -9.73
CA PHE A 34 2.50 -12.22 -10.37
C PHE A 34 2.03 -11.59 -11.67
N ASP A 35 1.29 -12.34 -12.47
CA ASP A 35 0.51 -11.82 -13.58
C ASP A 35 -0.91 -11.41 -13.15
N HIS A 36 -1.43 -10.35 -13.78
CA HIS A 36 -2.82 -9.92 -13.61
C HIS A 36 -3.48 -9.51 -14.93
N GLY A 37 -4.80 -9.63 -15.00
CA GLY A 37 -5.58 -9.33 -16.20
C GLY A 37 -6.17 -7.91 -16.26
N LEU A 38 -5.84 -7.01 -15.32
CA LEU A 38 -6.42 -5.66 -15.22
C LEU A 38 -5.60 -4.62 -16.01
N ILE A 39 -5.48 -4.80 -17.33
CA ILE A 39 -4.65 -3.88 -18.15
C ILE A 39 -5.48 -2.79 -18.80
N SER A 40 -6.71 -3.11 -19.24
CA SER A 40 -7.56 -2.22 -20.04
C SER A 40 -8.94 -2.10 -19.40
N HIS A 41 -9.01 -1.40 -18.28
CA HIS A 41 -10.26 -1.15 -17.58
C HIS A 41 -10.70 0.31 -17.77
N GLU A 42 -11.98 0.54 -18.07
CA GLU A 42 -12.51 1.88 -18.36
C GLU A 42 -12.31 2.90 -17.23
N LEU A 43 -12.36 2.46 -15.98
CA LEU A 43 -12.09 3.31 -14.81
C LEU A 43 -10.60 3.68 -14.61
N LEU A 44 -9.68 3.10 -15.38
CA LEU A 44 -8.23 3.23 -15.21
C LEU A 44 -7.56 3.96 -16.38
N THR A 45 -8.35 4.61 -17.25
CA THR A 45 -7.86 5.51 -18.29
C THR A 45 -7.48 6.87 -17.68
N LEU A 46 -6.59 7.63 -18.33
CA LEU A 46 -6.21 8.97 -17.83
C LEU A 46 -7.43 9.88 -17.64
N ASP A 47 -8.38 9.87 -18.58
CA ASP A 47 -9.61 10.65 -18.46
C ASP A 47 -10.48 10.25 -17.26
N ALA A 48 -10.58 8.94 -16.99
CA ALA A 48 -11.31 8.45 -15.82
C ALA A 48 -10.60 8.84 -14.51
N LEU A 49 -9.27 8.76 -14.48
CA LEU A 49 -8.47 9.14 -13.32
C LEU A 49 -8.49 10.66 -13.08
N ALA A 50 -8.51 11.49 -14.13
CA ALA A 50 -8.66 12.94 -14.01
C ALA A 50 -10.03 13.31 -13.41
N ARG A 51 -11.11 12.65 -13.87
CA ARG A 51 -12.45 12.82 -13.27
C ARG A 51 -12.48 12.36 -11.81
N LEU A 52 -11.88 11.21 -11.51
CA LEU A 52 -11.76 10.70 -10.14
C LEU A 52 -11.05 11.71 -9.24
N GLY A 53 -9.89 12.22 -9.68
CA GLY A 53 -9.10 13.20 -8.91
C GLY A 53 -9.89 14.48 -8.59
N THR A 54 -10.75 14.91 -9.51
CA THR A 54 -11.63 16.07 -9.30
C THR A 54 -12.79 15.76 -8.35
N ALA A 55 -13.29 14.52 -8.34
CA ALA A 55 -14.43 14.11 -7.54
C ALA A 55 -14.08 13.72 -6.09
N LEU A 56 -12.85 13.30 -5.84
CA LEU A 56 -12.40 12.92 -4.50
C LEU A 56 -12.26 14.14 -3.57
N PRO A 57 -12.45 13.95 -2.25
CA PRO A 57 -12.09 14.98 -1.27
C PRO A 57 -10.62 15.42 -1.40
N ALA A 58 -10.32 16.69 -1.19
CA ALA A 58 -8.96 17.23 -1.30
C ALA A 58 -7.93 16.48 -0.42
N SER A 59 -8.34 16.00 0.76
CA SER A 59 -7.50 15.18 1.66
C SER A 59 -7.13 13.80 1.07
N CYS A 60 -7.82 13.36 0.03
CA CYS A 60 -7.56 12.11 -0.68
C CYS A 60 -6.81 12.29 -2.00
N VAL A 61 -6.44 13.52 -2.32
CA VAL A 61 -5.71 13.88 -3.54
C VAL A 61 -4.39 14.52 -3.16
N GLU A 62 -3.29 13.92 -3.61
CA GLU A 62 -1.95 14.46 -3.42
C GLU A 62 -1.24 14.49 -4.77
N TYR A 63 -0.68 15.63 -5.15
CA TYR A 63 0.07 15.77 -6.39
C TYR A 63 1.11 16.87 -6.26
N ASN A 64 2.30 16.60 -6.77
CA ASN A 64 3.51 17.41 -6.57
C ASN A 64 4.42 17.29 -7.78
N PRO A 65 5.43 18.20 -7.93
CA PRO A 65 6.55 17.95 -8.83
C PRO A 65 7.18 16.57 -8.57
N GLY A 66 7.54 15.87 -9.64
CA GLY A 66 8.08 14.50 -9.55
C GLY A 66 9.55 14.42 -9.14
N ASP A 67 10.28 15.54 -9.19
CA ASP A 67 11.70 15.62 -8.88
C ASP A 67 11.91 16.48 -7.62
N LEU A 68 11.52 15.91 -6.48
CA LEU A 68 11.71 16.53 -5.18
C LEU A 68 12.88 15.89 -4.44
N PRO A 69 13.64 16.67 -3.64
CA PRO A 69 14.69 16.13 -2.78
C PRO A 69 14.15 15.05 -1.82
N VAL A 70 14.90 13.98 -1.65
CA VAL A 70 14.59 12.97 -0.63
C VAL A 70 14.62 13.63 0.74
N GLY A 71 13.47 13.61 1.45
CA GLY A 71 13.36 14.19 2.80
C GLY A 71 12.89 15.64 2.86
N ILE A 72 12.37 16.22 1.76
CA ILE A 72 11.67 17.51 1.83
C ILE A 72 10.49 17.40 2.81
N ALA A 73 10.31 18.43 3.64
CA ALA A 73 9.17 18.48 4.56
C ALA A 73 7.86 18.67 3.77
N PRO A 74 6.74 18.05 4.19
CA PRO A 74 5.47 18.13 3.46
C PRO A 74 4.98 19.56 3.22
N GLU A 75 5.25 20.47 4.17
CA GLU A 75 4.92 21.89 4.09
C GLU A 75 5.76 22.68 3.09
N ASP A 76 6.94 22.18 2.74
CA ASP A 76 7.87 22.82 1.80
C ASP A 76 7.70 22.32 0.36
N VAL A 77 6.82 21.34 0.14
CA VAL A 77 6.58 20.77 -1.19
C VAL A 77 5.90 21.80 -2.08
N PRO A 78 6.55 22.27 -3.18
CA PRO A 78 5.96 23.29 -4.04
C PRO A 78 4.77 22.73 -4.83
N SER A 79 3.79 23.61 -5.11
CA SER A 79 2.74 23.27 -6.08
C SER A 79 3.33 23.20 -7.49
N ASN A 80 2.85 22.28 -8.32
CA ASN A 80 3.18 22.24 -9.73
C ASN A 80 2.42 23.29 -10.58
N GLY A 81 1.56 24.10 -9.94
CA GLY A 81 0.78 25.17 -10.58
C GLY A 81 -0.37 24.68 -11.47
N MET A 82 -0.67 23.39 -11.48
CA MET A 82 -1.70 22.77 -12.31
C MET A 82 -2.87 22.28 -11.44
N THR A 83 -4.03 22.04 -12.05
CA THR A 83 -5.09 21.30 -11.40
C THR A 83 -4.74 19.80 -11.36
N ILE A 84 -5.38 19.03 -10.48
CA ILE A 84 -5.18 17.57 -10.46
C ILE A 84 -5.56 16.92 -11.79
N ALA A 85 -6.63 17.39 -12.44
CA ALA A 85 -7.05 16.88 -13.74
C ALA A 85 -5.98 17.15 -14.81
N ASP A 86 -5.48 18.38 -14.90
CA ASP A 86 -4.43 18.74 -15.85
C ASP A 86 -3.12 17.99 -15.56
N THR A 87 -2.75 17.85 -14.28
CA THR A 87 -1.57 17.06 -13.86
C THR A 87 -1.66 15.63 -14.38
N ILE A 88 -2.82 14.98 -14.25
CA ILE A 88 -3.03 13.59 -14.70
C ILE A 88 -3.03 13.51 -16.24
N LEU A 89 -3.77 14.40 -16.91
CA LEU A 89 -3.88 14.37 -18.37
C LEU A 89 -2.55 14.70 -19.07
N MET A 90 -1.73 15.54 -18.45
CA MET A 90 -0.43 15.97 -18.98
C MET A 90 0.75 15.25 -18.33
N ILE A 91 0.52 14.09 -17.71
CA ILE A 91 1.53 13.39 -16.88
C ILE A 91 2.83 13.08 -17.61
N GLU A 92 2.81 12.96 -18.93
CA GLU A 92 4.01 12.75 -19.76
C GLU A 92 5.00 13.92 -19.66
N ASN A 93 4.49 15.14 -19.52
CA ASN A 93 5.27 16.39 -19.63
C ASN A 93 5.20 17.27 -18.37
N SER A 94 4.37 16.89 -17.38
CA SER A 94 4.16 17.73 -16.19
C SER A 94 5.28 17.63 -15.16
N ALA A 95 6.25 16.70 -15.35
CA ALA A 95 7.30 16.37 -14.37
C ALA A 95 6.73 16.23 -12.95
N SER A 96 5.58 15.57 -12.81
CA SER A 96 4.80 15.49 -11.58
C SER A 96 4.47 14.05 -11.20
N TRP A 97 3.99 13.86 -9.99
CA TRP A 97 3.30 12.63 -9.60
C TRP A 97 2.00 12.98 -8.87
N ALA A 98 1.04 12.08 -8.97
CA ALA A 98 -0.24 12.19 -8.29
C ALA A 98 -0.60 10.86 -7.63
N VAL A 99 -1.20 10.96 -6.44
CA VAL A 99 -1.81 9.83 -5.73
C VAL A 99 -3.26 10.15 -5.44
N LEU A 100 -4.16 9.31 -5.93
CA LEU A 100 -5.57 9.32 -5.57
C LEU A 100 -5.79 8.26 -4.49
N LYS A 101 -6.10 8.71 -3.28
CA LYS A 101 -6.17 7.89 -2.07
C LYS A 101 -7.62 7.52 -1.75
N ASN A 102 -7.81 6.33 -1.16
CA ASN A 102 -9.12 5.89 -0.68
C ASN A 102 -10.20 5.97 -1.78
N ILE A 103 -9.86 5.46 -2.96
CA ILE A 103 -10.73 5.51 -4.15
C ILE A 103 -12.06 4.76 -3.94
N GLU A 104 -12.14 3.89 -2.94
CA GLU A 104 -13.36 3.17 -2.53
C GLU A 104 -14.47 4.08 -2.00
N GLN A 105 -14.20 5.37 -1.83
CA GLN A 105 -15.24 6.37 -1.54
C GLN A 105 -16.17 6.59 -2.75
N MET A 106 -15.67 6.32 -3.96
CA MET A 106 -16.45 6.36 -5.19
C MET A 106 -17.06 4.97 -5.46
N PRO A 107 -18.38 4.86 -5.64
CA PRO A 107 -19.08 3.56 -5.71
C PRO A 107 -18.53 2.60 -6.77
N GLU A 108 -18.20 3.09 -7.97
CA GLU A 108 -17.66 2.30 -9.07
C GLU A 108 -16.24 1.77 -8.76
N TYR A 109 -15.39 2.58 -8.15
CA TYR A 109 -14.04 2.15 -7.71
C TYR A 109 -14.09 1.21 -6.51
N LYS A 110 -15.08 1.41 -5.60
CA LYS A 110 -15.35 0.46 -4.53
C LYS A 110 -15.74 -0.91 -5.08
N ALA A 111 -16.63 -0.94 -6.08
CA ALA A 111 -17.03 -2.18 -6.73
C ALA A 111 -15.83 -2.89 -7.38
N LEU A 112 -14.96 -2.15 -8.09
CA LEU A 112 -13.73 -2.68 -8.66
C LEU A 112 -12.81 -3.24 -7.56
N LEU A 113 -12.49 -2.46 -6.54
CA LEU A 113 -11.63 -2.88 -5.42
C LEU A 113 -12.15 -4.16 -4.76
N MET A 114 -13.45 -4.18 -4.43
CA MET A 114 -14.04 -5.34 -3.77
C MET A 114 -14.06 -6.57 -4.67
N SER A 115 -14.27 -6.42 -5.98
CA SER A 115 -14.21 -7.54 -6.91
C SER A 115 -12.82 -8.18 -6.96
N LEU A 116 -11.76 -7.38 -6.92
CA LEU A 116 -10.36 -7.86 -6.88
C LEU A 116 -10.07 -8.60 -5.56
N LEU A 117 -10.47 -8.02 -4.44
CA LEU A 117 -10.22 -8.62 -3.12
C LEU A 117 -11.02 -9.91 -2.91
N GLU A 118 -12.25 -10.02 -3.44
CA GLU A 118 -13.04 -11.25 -3.36
C GLU A 118 -12.36 -12.44 -4.06
N GLU A 119 -11.59 -12.22 -5.13
CA GLU A 119 -10.85 -13.30 -5.81
C GLU A 119 -9.79 -13.96 -4.92
N ILE A 120 -9.27 -13.25 -3.93
CA ILE A 120 -8.19 -13.70 -3.03
C ILE A 120 -8.64 -13.82 -1.56
N ARG A 121 -9.84 -13.36 -1.20
CA ARG A 121 -10.37 -13.38 0.17
C ARG A 121 -10.22 -14.74 0.88
N PRO A 122 -10.54 -15.91 0.26
CA PRO A 122 -10.37 -17.19 0.94
C PRO A 122 -8.93 -17.45 1.40
N ILE A 123 -7.93 -16.99 0.61
CA ILE A 123 -6.51 -17.13 0.96
C ILE A 123 -6.17 -16.21 2.14
N LEU A 124 -6.64 -14.97 2.10
CA LEU A 124 -6.39 -13.99 3.15
C LEU A 124 -6.93 -14.47 4.50
N GLU A 125 -8.21 -14.80 4.53
CA GLU A 125 -8.91 -15.15 5.78
C GLU A 125 -8.44 -16.46 6.38
N SER A 126 -8.00 -17.42 5.55
CA SER A 126 -7.44 -18.70 6.05
C SER A 126 -6.12 -18.53 6.82
N LYS A 127 -5.36 -17.46 6.58
CA LYS A 127 -4.05 -17.25 7.19
C LYS A 127 -4.05 -16.16 8.26
N THR A 128 -4.61 -15.01 7.94
CA THR A 128 -4.45 -13.81 8.77
C THR A 128 -5.74 -13.32 9.42
N GLY A 129 -6.83 -14.06 9.28
CA GLY A 129 -8.15 -13.70 9.78
C GLY A 129 -8.89 -12.73 8.85
N LYS A 130 -9.89 -12.03 9.37
CA LYS A 130 -10.82 -11.22 8.57
C LYS A 130 -10.10 -10.20 7.71
N LEU A 131 -10.58 -10.01 6.47
CA LEU A 131 -10.25 -8.87 5.63
C LEU A 131 -10.93 -7.63 6.18
N LEU A 132 -10.12 -6.64 6.56
CA LEU A 132 -10.56 -5.41 7.21
C LEU A 132 -10.00 -4.19 6.47
N LYS A 133 -10.71 -3.07 6.52
CA LYS A 133 -10.28 -1.78 5.96
C LYS A 133 -9.70 -1.91 4.54
N PRO A 134 -10.46 -2.43 3.57
CA PRO A 134 -10.03 -2.41 2.18
C PRO A 134 -9.89 -0.97 1.70
N GLN A 135 -8.75 -0.64 1.07
CA GLN A 135 -8.48 0.69 0.52
C GLN A 135 -7.79 0.56 -0.83
N GLY A 136 -8.07 1.50 -1.72
CA GLY A 136 -7.43 1.57 -3.03
C GLY A 136 -6.68 2.88 -3.23
N PHE A 137 -5.52 2.79 -3.88
CA PHE A 137 -4.67 3.95 -4.20
C PHE A 137 -4.28 3.88 -5.68
N LEU A 138 -4.44 4.98 -6.40
CA LEU A 138 -3.99 5.09 -7.77
C LEU A 138 -2.79 6.04 -7.83
N PHE A 139 -1.70 5.55 -8.37
CA PHE A 139 -0.47 6.30 -8.58
C PHE A 139 -0.35 6.64 -10.06
N VAL A 140 -0.22 7.92 -10.37
CA VAL A 140 0.01 8.43 -11.72
C VAL A 140 1.28 9.27 -11.67
N SER A 141 2.32 8.85 -12.36
CA SER A 141 3.66 9.44 -12.20
C SER A 141 4.31 9.73 -13.54
N SER A 142 4.97 10.87 -13.65
CA SER A 142 5.84 11.21 -14.76
C SER A 142 7.04 10.25 -14.87
N PRO A 143 7.74 10.25 -16.01
CA PRO A 143 8.97 9.49 -16.18
C PRO A 143 9.99 9.73 -15.05
N ASN A 144 10.68 8.68 -14.64
CA ASN A 144 11.79 8.68 -13.68
C ASN A 144 11.45 9.13 -12.23
N ALA A 145 10.18 9.38 -11.91
CA ALA A 145 9.76 9.75 -10.56
C ALA A 145 10.14 8.65 -9.53
N MET A 146 10.46 9.07 -8.32
CA MET A 146 10.88 8.19 -7.23
C MET A 146 9.91 8.27 -6.04
N THR A 147 9.55 7.12 -5.48
CA THR A 147 8.90 7.05 -4.16
C THR A 147 9.98 6.73 -3.11
N PRO A 148 10.14 7.57 -2.09
CA PRO A 148 11.18 7.40 -1.06
C PRO A 148 11.07 6.08 -0.29
N TYR A 149 12.15 5.72 0.43
CA TYR A 149 12.24 4.55 1.27
C TYR A 149 11.30 4.65 2.47
N HIS A 150 10.35 3.71 2.58
CA HIS A 150 9.31 3.69 3.60
C HIS A 150 8.77 2.27 3.83
N PHE A 151 7.86 2.12 4.77
CA PHE A 151 7.04 0.92 4.95
C PHE A 151 5.54 1.29 5.07
N ASP A 152 4.67 0.33 4.81
CA ASP A 152 3.21 0.48 4.96
C ASP A 152 2.65 -0.55 5.94
N PRO A 153 1.66 -0.18 6.78
CA PRO A 153 1.09 -1.08 7.77
C PRO A 153 0.03 -2.03 7.18
N GLU A 154 -0.32 -1.85 5.93
CA GLU A 154 -1.27 -2.67 5.19
C GLU A 154 -0.57 -3.82 4.46
N HIS A 155 -1.28 -4.92 4.25
CA HIS A 155 -0.98 -5.82 3.15
C HIS A 155 -1.26 -5.08 1.85
N ASN A 156 -0.43 -5.27 0.84
CA ASN A 156 -0.53 -4.53 -0.41
C ASN A 156 -0.28 -5.45 -1.62
N ILE A 157 -1.16 -5.37 -2.62
CA ILE A 157 -0.86 -5.83 -3.98
C ILE A 157 -0.90 -4.60 -4.89
N LEU A 158 0.24 -4.26 -5.49
CA LEU A 158 0.35 -3.19 -6.47
C LEU A 158 0.30 -3.79 -7.87
N LEU A 159 -0.68 -3.37 -8.67
CA LEU A 159 -0.90 -3.79 -10.05
C LEU A 159 -0.36 -2.71 -11.01
N GLN A 160 0.59 -3.07 -11.87
CA GLN A 160 1.13 -2.16 -12.88
C GLN A 160 0.25 -2.14 -14.12
N LEU A 161 -0.25 -0.96 -14.50
CA LEU A 161 -1.24 -0.76 -15.56
C LEU A 161 -0.65 -0.14 -16.82
N ARG A 162 0.24 0.85 -16.68
CA ARG A 162 0.91 1.56 -17.78
C ARG A 162 2.34 1.92 -17.38
N GLY A 163 3.25 1.94 -18.36
CA GLY A 163 4.67 2.19 -18.13
C GLY A 163 5.33 1.11 -17.28
N GLU A 164 6.55 1.32 -16.86
CA GLU A 164 7.27 0.39 -16.01
C GLU A 164 7.82 1.06 -14.75
N LYS A 165 8.08 0.24 -13.75
CA LYS A 165 8.79 0.67 -12.53
C LYS A 165 9.60 -0.47 -11.95
N CYS A 166 10.58 -0.10 -11.15
CA CYS A 166 11.33 -1.03 -10.33
C CYS A 166 10.99 -0.76 -8.85
N MET A 167 10.45 -1.76 -8.16
CA MET A 167 10.23 -1.72 -6.73
C MET A 167 11.30 -2.57 -6.04
N THR A 168 12.08 -1.95 -5.17
CA THR A 168 13.06 -2.66 -4.34
C THR A 168 12.47 -2.88 -2.96
N VAL A 169 12.36 -4.14 -2.55
CA VAL A 169 11.73 -4.55 -1.29
C VAL A 169 12.77 -5.24 -0.41
N PHE A 170 12.72 -4.95 0.88
CA PHE A 170 13.57 -5.52 1.92
C PHE A 170 12.76 -6.45 2.82
N PRO A 171 13.41 -7.42 3.50
CA PRO A 171 12.71 -8.33 4.39
C PRO A 171 11.96 -7.58 5.51
N ALA A 172 10.68 -7.89 5.67
CA ALA A 172 9.88 -7.37 6.77
C ALA A 172 10.38 -7.92 8.12
N GLY A 173 10.49 -7.04 9.12
CA GLY A 173 10.93 -7.41 10.48
C GLY A 173 12.44 -7.62 10.63
N ASP A 174 13.23 -7.33 9.61
CA ASP A 174 14.70 -7.32 9.73
C ASP A 174 15.16 -5.99 10.31
N GLU A 175 15.76 -6.05 11.50
CA GLU A 175 16.24 -4.90 12.28
C GLU A 175 17.28 -4.04 11.53
N GLN A 176 17.96 -4.62 10.56
CA GLN A 176 18.93 -3.90 9.73
C GLN A 176 18.25 -2.82 8.89
N PHE A 177 17.08 -3.11 8.33
CA PHE A 177 16.36 -2.25 7.38
C PHE A 177 15.31 -1.38 8.05
N ALA A 178 14.65 -1.90 9.09
CA ALA A 178 13.67 -1.18 9.90
C ALA A 178 13.72 -1.70 11.35
N PRO A 179 14.48 -1.05 12.23
CA PRO A 179 14.52 -1.40 13.65
C PRO A 179 13.14 -1.41 14.31
N ALA A 180 12.91 -2.32 15.26
CA ALA A 180 11.63 -2.43 15.98
C ALA A 180 11.20 -1.09 16.60
N THR A 181 12.14 -0.25 17.01
CA THR A 181 11.86 1.09 17.53
C THR A 181 11.18 2.01 16.51
N LEU A 182 11.48 1.88 15.22
CA LEU A 182 10.81 2.65 14.16
C LEU A 182 9.36 2.18 13.97
N HIS A 183 9.13 0.85 14.01
CA HIS A 183 7.77 0.29 14.02
C HIS A 183 6.97 0.79 15.23
N GLU A 184 7.59 0.77 16.41
CA GLU A 184 6.99 1.27 17.66
C GLU A 184 6.63 2.75 17.56
N THR A 185 7.57 3.58 17.05
CA THR A 185 7.35 5.01 16.83
C THR A 185 6.21 5.25 15.84
N TYR A 186 6.20 4.53 14.72
CA TYR A 186 5.13 4.64 13.72
C TYR A 186 3.75 4.32 14.33
N HIS A 187 3.64 3.22 15.07
CA HIS A 187 2.35 2.80 15.66
C HIS A 187 1.92 3.64 16.87
N THR A 188 2.74 4.59 17.30
CA THR A 188 2.41 5.63 18.29
C THR A 188 2.32 7.04 17.70
N GLY A 189 2.13 7.15 16.36
CA GLY A 189 1.87 8.42 15.66
C GLY A 189 3.05 9.03 14.91
N GLY A 190 4.19 8.33 14.81
CA GLY A 190 5.37 8.80 14.07
C GLY A 190 5.30 8.55 12.55
N PRO A 191 6.30 9.00 11.81
CA PRO A 191 6.34 8.90 10.35
C PRO A 191 6.58 7.47 9.86
N ARG A 192 6.11 7.18 8.62
CA ARG A 192 6.39 5.92 7.91
C ARG A 192 7.69 5.94 7.11
N ASN A 193 8.27 7.12 6.89
CA ASN A 193 9.49 7.27 6.12
C ASN A 193 10.69 6.75 6.93
N LEU A 194 11.58 6.05 6.26
CA LEU A 194 12.76 5.42 6.83
C LEU A 194 14.03 6.14 6.38
N VAL A 195 15.07 6.07 7.19
CA VAL A 195 16.38 6.59 6.82
C VAL A 195 17.03 5.63 5.83
N TRP A 196 17.34 6.14 4.64
CA TRP A 196 18.06 5.40 3.62
C TRP A 196 19.55 5.32 3.92
N LYS A 197 20.15 4.17 3.62
CA LYS A 197 21.61 3.96 3.62
C LYS A 197 22.00 3.20 2.35
N ASP A 198 23.02 3.67 1.64
CA ASP A 198 23.43 3.09 0.35
C ASP A 198 23.87 1.63 0.47
N GLU A 199 24.38 1.22 1.61
CA GLU A 199 24.72 -0.18 1.91
C GLU A 199 23.52 -1.14 1.83
N PHE A 200 22.29 -0.63 1.97
CA PHE A 200 21.08 -1.45 1.86
C PHE A 200 20.85 -1.99 0.45
N LEU A 201 21.33 -1.30 -0.60
CA LEU A 201 21.14 -1.73 -2.00
C LEU A 201 21.53 -3.18 -2.26
N GLN A 202 22.56 -3.66 -1.58
CA GLN A 202 23.09 -5.03 -1.77
C GLN A 202 22.13 -6.11 -1.24
N ASN A 203 21.21 -5.76 -0.35
CA ASN A 203 20.32 -6.69 0.34
C ASN A 203 18.86 -6.55 -0.13
N GLY A 204 18.53 -5.46 -0.84
CA GLY A 204 17.21 -5.24 -1.40
C GLY A 204 16.97 -6.10 -2.64
N LYS A 205 15.79 -6.68 -2.74
CA LYS A 205 15.37 -7.42 -3.92
C LYS A 205 14.61 -6.50 -4.88
N ALA A 206 15.22 -6.21 -6.02
CA ALA A 206 14.63 -5.39 -7.07
C ALA A 206 13.65 -6.21 -7.93
N HIS A 207 12.45 -5.67 -8.15
CA HIS A 207 11.39 -6.27 -8.94
C HIS A 207 10.97 -5.30 -10.05
N ARG A 208 11.22 -5.67 -11.30
CA ARG A 208 10.73 -4.92 -12.46
C ARG A 208 9.27 -5.24 -12.69
N LEU A 209 8.43 -4.20 -12.73
CA LEU A 209 7.01 -4.28 -12.97
C LEU A 209 6.67 -3.59 -14.30
N VAL A 210 6.13 -4.38 -15.22
CA VAL A 210 5.60 -3.91 -16.51
C VAL A 210 4.08 -4.09 -16.52
N PRO A 211 3.33 -3.49 -17.46
CA PRO A 211 1.89 -3.67 -17.54
C PRO A 211 1.49 -5.15 -17.52
N GLY A 212 0.54 -5.50 -16.68
CA GLY A 212 0.11 -6.89 -16.43
C GLY A 212 0.88 -7.63 -15.33
N LYS A 213 1.90 -7.01 -14.71
CA LYS A 213 2.55 -7.55 -13.51
C LYS A 213 2.02 -6.88 -12.25
N ALA A 214 1.81 -7.67 -11.21
CA ALA A 214 1.50 -7.23 -9.86
C ALA A 214 2.57 -7.69 -8.88
N ILE A 215 2.76 -6.97 -7.79
CA ILE A 215 3.65 -7.37 -6.70
C ILE A 215 2.91 -7.37 -5.37
N PHE A 216 3.04 -8.44 -4.60
CA PHE A 216 2.65 -8.46 -3.20
C PHE A 216 3.78 -7.93 -2.33
N VAL A 217 3.44 -6.96 -1.47
CA VAL A 217 4.34 -6.38 -0.47
C VAL A 217 3.79 -6.71 0.93
N PRO A 218 4.56 -7.42 1.77
CA PRO A 218 4.17 -7.75 3.14
C PRO A 218 3.99 -6.50 4.01
N VAL A 219 3.16 -6.63 5.03
CA VAL A 219 3.00 -5.61 6.09
C VAL A 219 4.35 -5.21 6.64
N MET A 220 4.60 -3.90 6.76
CA MET A 220 5.83 -3.30 7.29
C MET A 220 7.12 -3.70 6.55
N ALA A 221 7.04 -4.26 5.34
CA ALA A 221 8.23 -4.51 4.52
C ALA A 221 8.78 -3.17 3.99
N PRO A 222 10.02 -2.80 4.32
CA PRO A 222 10.62 -1.57 3.79
C PRO A 222 10.79 -1.65 2.29
N HIS A 223 10.49 -0.56 1.59
CA HIS A 223 10.62 -0.53 0.13
C HIS A 223 10.76 0.90 -0.41
N PHE A 224 11.26 1.00 -1.63
CA PHE A 224 11.23 2.21 -2.45
C PHE A 224 10.92 1.86 -3.90
N VAL A 225 10.47 2.86 -4.68
CA VAL A 225 10.08 2.65 -6.07
C VAL A 225 10.77 3.69 -6.96
N ARG A 226 11.29 3.23 -8.11
CA ARG A 226 11.78 4.08 -9.19
C ARG A 226 10.98 3.79 -10.45
N ASN A 227 10.36 4.81 -11.03
CA ASN A 227 9.67 4.68 -12.32
C ASN A 227 10.67 4.63 -13.47
N GLY A 228 10.25 4.00 -14.58
CA GLY A 228 10.99 3.96 -15.83
C GLY A 228 10.88 5.27 -16.63
N PRO A 229 11.39 5.26 -17.88
CA PRO A 229 11.45 6.47 -18.73
C PRO A 229 10.11 6.87 -19.35
N GLU A 230 9.03 6.18 -19.02
CA GLU A 230 7.67 6.46 -19.49
C GLU A 230 6.73 6.77 -18.33
N PRO A 231 5.60 7.48 -18.58
CA PRO A 231 4.57 7.68 -17.56
C PRO A 231 4.08 6.36 -16.99
N SER A 232 3.92 6.31 -15.69
CA SER A 232 3.55 5.10 -14.96
C SER A 232 2.21 5.24 -14.27
N ILE A 233 1.33 4.25 -14.46
CA ILE A 233 0.05 4.13 -13.73
C ILE A 233 0.03 2.80 -13.00
N SER A 234 -0.29 2.84 -11.71
CA SER A 234 -0.47 1.63 -10.90
C SER A 234 -1.69 1.77 -9.98
N LEU A 235 -2.37 0.65 -9.76
CA LEU A 235 -3.38 0.49 -8.73
C LEU A 235 -2.81 -0.32 -7.58
N SER A 236 -2.80 0.25 -6.38
CA SER A 236 -2.51 -0.47 -5.14
C SER A 236 -3.83 -0.84 -4.47
N ILE A 237 -4.03 -2.12 -4.21
CA ILE A 237 -5.13 -2.63 -3.38
C ILE A 237 -4.57 -3.05 -2.05
N THR A 238 -5.08 -2.46 -0.98
CA THR A 238 -4.58 -2.68 0.37
C THR A 238 -5.67 -3.16 1.30
N TRP A 239 -5.28 -3.86 2.36
CA TRP A 239 -6.18 -4.30 3.42
C TRP A 239 -5.43 -4.50 4.72
N ARG A 240 -6.17 -4.44 5.82
CA ARG A 240 -5.71 -4.89 7.12
C ARG A 240 -6.31 -6.27 7.42
N SER A 241 -5.74 -6.96 8.39
CA SER A 241 -6.27 -8.24 8.87
C SER A 241 -6.26 -8.31 10.40
N ASP A 242 -6.94 -9.29 10.97
CA ASP A 242 -6.89 -9.51 12.42
C ASP A 242 -5.44 -9.65 12.91
N TRP A 243 -4.61 -10.36 12.13
CA TRP A 243 -3.19 -10.53 12.43
C TRP A 243 -2.42 -9.20 12.34
N SER A 244 -2.57 -8.42 11.26
CA SER A 244 -1.82 -7.17 11.09
C SER A 244 -2.19 -6.11 12.13
N PHE A 245 -3.44 -6.10 12.60
CA PHE A 245 -3.83 -5.25 13.72
C PHE A 245 -3.23 -5.71 15.05
N ALA A 246 -3.17 -7.04 15.29
CA ALA A 246 -2.55 -7.54 16.51
C ALA A 246 -1.05 -7.25 16.56
N GLU A 247 -0.36 -7.31 15.42
CA GLU A 247 1.04 -6.89 15.30
C GLU A 247 1.21 -5.39 15.58
N ALA A 248 0.40 -4.55 14.96
CA ALA A 248 0.40 -3.11 15.19
C ALA A 248 0.16 -2.74 16.66
N ASP A 249 -0.86 -3.33 17.28
CA ASP A 249 -1.16 -3.13 18.70
C ASP A 249 0.01 -3.57 19.60
N ALA A 250 0.71 -4.65 19.24
CA ALA A 250 1.86 -5.12 19.98
C ALA A 250 3.07 -4.18 19.87
N HIS A 251 3.31 -3.59 18.69
CA HIS A 251 4.32 -2.55 18.51
C HIS A 251 3.96 -1.28 19.30
N ALA A 252 2.69 -0.85 19.26
CA ALA A 252 2.23 0.32 20.02
C ALA A 252 2.41 0.12 21.54
N LEU A 253 2.08 -1.07 22.06
CA LEU A 253 2.35 -1.40 23.47
C LEU A 253 3.86 -1.34 23.77
N ASN A 254 4.70 -1.91 22.92
CA ASN A 254 6.14 -1.86 23.09
C ASN A 254 6.67 -0.43 23.10
N GLY A 255 6.20 0.44 22.18
CA GLY A 255 6.55 1.86 22.14
C GLY A 255 6.18 2.57 23.45
N TRP A 256 4.97 2.31 23.95
CA TRP A 256 4.50 2.86 25.23
C TRP A 256 5.35 2.40 26.42
N LEU A 257 5.75 1.12 26.45
CA LEU A 257 6.63 0.54 27.48
C LEU A 257 8.04 1.14 27.40
N ARG A 258 8.59 1.27 26.19
CA ARG A 258 9.93 1.81 25.97
C ARG A 258 10.05 3.26 26.42
N GLN A 259 9.05 4.08 26.19
CA GLN A 259 8.99 5.46 26.71
C GLN A 259 9.02 5.55 28.25
N ARG A 260 8.70 4.42 28.92
CA ARG A 260 8.74 4.29 30.39
C ARG A 260 9.99 3.57 30.92
N GLY A 261 11.00 3.40 30.04
CA GLY A 261 12.29 2.79 30.39
C GLY A 261 12.34 1.27 30.35
N TYR A 262 11.28 0.60 29.89
CA TYR A 262 11.31 -0.86 29.70
C TYR A 262 11.96 -1.24 28.36
N SER A 263 12.47 -2.45 28.27
CA SER A 263 13.07 -3.01 27.05
C SER A 263 12.28 -4.25 26.59
N PRO A 264 11.08 -4.09 26.02
CA PRO A 264 10.27 -5.22 25.59
C PRO A 264 10.88 -5.91 24.38
N ASN A 265 10.71 -7.22 24.29
CA ASN A 265 11.06 -7.97 23.07
C ASN A 265 10.18 -7.53 21.90
N PRO A 266 10.72 -7.46 20.67
CA PRO A 266 9.92 -7.17 19.47
C PRO A 266 8.74 -8.12 19.32
N PRO A 267 7.62 -7.70 18.71
CA PRO A 267 6.56 -8.60 18.30
C PRO A 267 7.08 -9.65 17.31
N GLY A 268 6.59 -10.87 17.41
CA GLY A 268 6.91 -11.90 16.44
C GLY A 268 6.17 -11.68 15.12
N ARG A 269 6.87 -11.97 14.01
CA ARG A 269 6.27 -12.01 12.67
C ARG A 269 5.39 -13.25 12.50
N PHE A 270 4.55 -13.27 11.46
CA PHE A 270 3.72 -14.45 11.17
C PHE A 270 4.58 -15.74 11.14
N PRO A 271 4.12 -16.84 11.78
CA PRO A 271 2.76 -17.11 12.29
C PRO A 271 2.48 -16.67 13.74
N ALA A 272 3.37 -15.92 14.39
CA ALA A 272 3.10 -15.41 15.73
C ALA A 272 1.87 -14.48 15.74
N GLN A 273 1.01 -14.63 16.75
CA GLN A 273 -0.28 -13.95 16.81
C GLN A 273 -0.27 -12.68 17.69
N ASN A 274 0.76 -12.46 18.48
CA ASN A 274 0.94 -11.31 19.38
C ASN A 274 -0.28 -10.98 20.29
N LYS A 275 -1.20 -11.94 20.51
CA LYS A 275 -2.51 -11.75 21.15
C LYS A 275 -2.43 -11.10 22.53
N ALA A 276 -1.48 -11.53 23.37
CA ALA A 276 -1.37 -11.00 24.72
C ALA A 276 -1.04 -9.50 24.74
N LYS A 277 -0.04 -9.09 23.95
CA LYS A 277 0.32 -7.67 23.81
C LYS A 277 -0.80 -6.85 23.19
N ALA A 278 -1.44 -7.37 22.15
CA ALA A 278 -2.56 -6.70 21.49
C ALA A 278 -3.76 -6.50 22.44
N LEU A 279 -4.13 -7.52 23.21
CA LEU A 279 -5.20 -7.40 24.21
C LEU A 279 -4.87 -6.40 25.32
N ALA A 280 -3.63 -6.43 25.82
CA ALA A 280 -3.17 -5.46 26.82
C ALA A 280 -3.27 -4.02 26.28
N TRP A 281 -2.77 -3.76 25.05
CA TRP A 281 -2.86 -2.45 24.42
C TRP A 281 -4.29 -1.98 24.23
N ARG A 282 -5.18 -2.84 23.70
CA ARG A 282 -6.61 -2.52 23.51
C ARG A 282 -7.31 -2.22 24.83
N ALA A 283 -7.01 -2.98 25.90
CA ALA A 283 -7.55 -2.72 27.23
C ALA A 283 -7.09 -1.37 27.78
N MET A 284 -5.79 -1.06 27.65
CA MET A 284 -5.23 0.22 28.09
C MET A 284 -5.84 1.41 27.35
N ARG A 285 -6.01 1.31 26.01
CA ARG A 285 -6.70 2.35 25.22
C ARG A 285 -8.14 2.54 25.69
N LYS A 286 -8.89 1.45 25.90
CA LYS A 286 -10.27 1.52 26.39
C LYS A 286 -10.38 2.17 27.78
N LEU A 287 -9.36 2.01 28.60
CA LEU A 287 -9.28 2.61 29.96
C LEU A 287 -8.60 3.99 29.95
N HIS A 288 -8.30 4.56 28.79
CA HIS A 288 -7.60 5.85 28.63
C HIS A 288 -6.24 5.92 29.35
N LEU A 289 -5.53 4.79 29.49
CA LEU A 289 -4.23 4.71 30.16
C LEU A 289 -3.03 4.99 29.21
N THR A 290 -3.29 5.19 27.92
CA THR A 290 -2.25 5.40 26.90
C THR A 290 -1.84 6.87 26.76
N GLY A 291 -2.54 7.82 27.37
CA GLY A 291 -2.35 9.25 27.15
C GLY A 291 -2.77 9.64 25.72
N ASP A 292 -2.14 10.65 25.15
CA ASP A 292 -2.44 11.16 23.80
C ASP A 292 -1.94 10.25 22.65
N MET A 293 -1.53 9.02 22.97
CA MET A 293 -1.10 8.02 22.02
C MET A 293 -2.26 7.10 21.63
N GLY A 294 -3.04 7.51 20.64
CA GLY A 294 -4.19 6.70 20.26
C GLY A 294 -4.86 7.10 18.98
#